data_8217326902d6c0d8dd966450a90037a9
#
_entry.id   8217326902d6c0d8dd966450a90037a9
#
_cell.length_a   1.000
_cell.length_b   1.000
_cell.length_c   1.000
_cell.angle_alpha   90.00
_cell.angle_beta   90.00
_cell.angle_gamma   90.00
#
_symmetry.space_group_name_H-M   'P 1'
#
loop_
_entity.id
_entity.type
_entity.pdbx_description
1 polymer ?
#
loop_
_entity_poly.entity_id
_entity_poly.type
_entity_poly.pdbx_seq_one_letter_code
_entity_poly.pdbx_strand_id
1 'polypeptide(L)'
;MAKVKVKLEASYGYDCMGHGHGSEDTIQIEVSKEVMDCLQNFNTSEISCEAIMEALEEGHDALEELHDEIEAAFYNMVEEYWLFEAYNECLTESLSRALEDDIESGEYTPISFDEFVDELESGELGCDDFRLGRFDDFWDPEDKYDNYILNCYYSWVCEHDHAFIAERVGLDLDACRDDEVDYMIYLDN
;
A
#
# COMPACT_ATOMS: atom_id res chain seq x y z
N MET A 1 27.87 -0.46 13.59
CA MET A 1 26.62 -1.24 13.58
C MET A 1 26.70 -2.16 12.38
N ALA A 2 26.25 -3.39 12.51
CA ALA A 2 26.17 -4.33 11.41
C ALA A 2 24.82 -4.15 10.70
N LYS A 3 24.68 -4.67 9.47
CA LYS A 3 23.42 -4.66 8.75
C LYS A 3 22.95 -6.08 8.52
N VAL A 4 21.67 -6.30 8.65
CA VAL A 4 20.98 -7.54 8.26
C VAL A 4 20.04 -7.26 7.11
N LYS A 5 19.89 -8.24 6.23
CA LYS A 5 18.94 -8.19 5.14
C LYS A 5 17.69 -8.95 5.59
N VAL A 6 16.52 -8.33 5.46
CA VAL A 6 15.25 -8.94 5.83
C VAL A 6 14.36 -8.99 4.59
N LYS A 7 13.83 -10.17 4.28
CA LYS A 7 12.79 -10.34 3.27
C LYS A 7 11.46 -10.44 3.98
N LEU A 8 10.52 -9.60 3.59
CA LEU A 8 9.13 -9.56 4.04
C LEU A 8 8.28 -10.27 3.00
N GLU A 9 7.34 -11.10 3.42
CA GLU A 9 6.44 -11.83 2.53
C GLU A 9 5.01 -11.79 3.11
N ALA A 10 4.04 -11.39 2.30
CA ALA A 10 2.62 -11.45 2.61
C ALA A 10 1.87 -12.18 1.49
N SER A 11 0.92 -13.04 1.84
CA SER A 11 0.11 -13.80 0.88
C SER A 11 -1.36 -13.44 1.07
N TYR A 12 -2.01 -12.96 0.02
CA TYR A 12 -3.42 -12.50 0.04
C TYR A 12 -4.39 -13.52 -0.59
N GLY A 13 -3.92 -14.72 -0.91
CA GLY A 13 -4.73 -15.77 -1.53
C GLY A 13 -4.53 -15.87 -3.04
N TYR A 14 -5.56 -16.33 -3.74
CA TYR A 14 -5.49 -16.63 -5.18
C TYR A 14 -6.65 -15.97 -5.92
N ASP A 15 -6.38 -15.48 -7.12
CA ASP A 15 -7.42 -15.01 -8.03
C ASP A 15 -8.29 -16.18 -8.55
N CYS A 16 -9.36 -15.84 -9.27
CA CYS A 16 -10.27 -16.84 -9.87
C CYS A 16 -9.59 -17.74 -10.93
N MET A 17 -8.36 -17.41 -11.35
CA MET A 17 -7.56 -18.20 -12.30
C MET A 17 -6.47 -19.02 -11.59
N GLY A 18 -6.38 -18.92 -10.25
CA GLY A 18 -5.43 -19.65 -9.43
C GLY A 18 -4.04 -19.02 -9.36
N HIS A 19 -3.90 -17.75 -9.72
CA HIS A 19 -2.66 -17.01 -9.50
C HIS A 19 -2.62 -16.51 -8.05
N GLY A 20 -1.50 -16.78 -7.35
CA GLY A 20 -1.27 -16.27 -6.01
C GLY A 20 -1.07 -14.74 -6.04
N HIS A 21 -1.71 -14.05 -5.13
CA HIS A 21 -1.48 -12.64 -4.86
C HIS A 21 -0.69 -12.48 -3.57
N GLY A 22 0.26 -11.57 -3.55
CA GLY A 22 1.06 -11.29 -2.37
C GLY A 22 1.97 -10.09 -2.62
N SER A 23 2.49 -9.55 -1.53
CA SER A 23 3.55 -8.55 -1.56
C SER A 23 4.84 -9.14 -1.02
N GLU A 24 5.96 -8.75 -1.59
CA GLU A 24 7.27 -9.02 -1.03
C GLU A 24 8.15 -7.77 -1.12
N ASP A 25 8.91 -7.53 -0.06
CA ASP A 25 9.90 -6.46 -0.03
C ASP A 25 11.19 -6.97 0.62
N THR A 26 12.28 -6.25 0.39
CA THR A 26 13.58 -6.55 0.98
C THR A 26 14.19 -5.30 1.57
N ILE A 27 14.28 -5.27 2.88
CA ILE A 27 14.82 -4.13 3.63
C ILE A 27 16.18 -4.46 4.23
N GLN A 28 16.91 -3.43 4.66
CA GLN A 28 18.17 -3.54 5.40
C GLN A 28 18.05 -2.79 6.72
N ILE A 29 18.25 -3.51 7.82
CA ILE A 29 18.18 -2.96 9.16
C ILE A 29 19.57 -2.90 9.77
N GLU A 30 19.89 -1.77 10.42
CA GLU A 30 21.13 -1.61 11.18
C GLU A 30 20.95 -2.15 12.60
N VAL A 31 21.69 -3.18 12.94
CA VAL A 31 21.57 -3.84 14.24
C VAL A 31 22.76 -3.54 15.16
N SER A 32 22.51 -3.58 16.47
CA SER A 32 23.53 -3.48 17.49
C SER A 32 24.43 -4.73 17.48
N LYS A 33 25.57 -4.64 18.18
CA LYS A 33 26.43 -5.83 18.35
C LYS A 33 25.72 -6.93 19.13
N GLU A 34 24.94 -6.58 20.13
CA GLU A 34 24.20 -7.51 20.98
C GLU A 34 23.17 -8.31 20.18
N VAL A 35 22.38 -7.62 19.34
CA VAL A 35 21.43 -8.26 18.40
C VAL A 35 22.16 -9.18 17.43
N MET A 36 23.29 -8.73 16.84
CA MET A 36 24.07 -9.55 15.93
C MET A 36 24.62 -10.80 16.61
N ASP A 37 25.13 -10.68 17.84
CA ASP A 37 25.62 -11.83 18.63
C ASP A 37 24.47 -12.83 18.91
N CYS A 38 23.23 -12.35 19.17
CA CYS A 38 22.04 -13.20 19.31
C CYS A 38 21.71 -13.92 18.00
N LEU A 39 21.66 -13.19 16.87
CA LEU A 39 21.34 -13.77 15.56
C LEU A 39 22.39 -14.85 15.15
N GLN A 40 23.66 -14.66 15.45
CA GLN A 40 24.70 -15.63 15.15
C GLN A 40 24.56 -16.93 15.96
N ASN A 41 23.89 -16.91 17.11
CA ASN A 41 23.66 -18.11 17.93
C ASN A 41 22.68 -19.11 17.29
N PHE A 42 21.86 -18.69 16.31
CA PHE A 42 20.99 -19.60 15.55
C PHE A 42 21.77 -20.59 14.68
N ASN A 43 23.06 -20.36 14.43
CA ASN A 43 23.94 -21.22 13.63
C ASN A 43 23.41 -21.51 12.21
N THR A 44 22.62 -20.58 11.66
CA THR A 44 22.09 -20.60 10.29
C THR A 44 22.28 -19.24 9.64
N SER A 45 22.27 -19.21 8.31
CA SER A 45 22.29 -17.96 7.54
C SER A 45 20.89 -17.40 7.24
N GLU A 46 19.85 -18.19 7.53
CA GLU A 46 18.44 -17.85 7.29
C GLU A 46 17.67 -18.09 8.60
N ILE A 47 17.06 -17.02 9.12
CA ILE A 47 16.32 -17.05 10.40
C ILE A 47 14.90 -16.59 10.12
N SER A 48 13.92 -17.46 10.37
CA SER A 48 12.50 -17.16 10.15
C SER A 48 11.91 -16.32 11.28
N CYS A 49 10.76 -15.68 11.01
CA CYS A 49 9.94 -15.02 12.00
C CYS A 49 9.63 -15.93 13.20
N GLU A 50 9.20 -17.16 12.94
CA GLU A 50 8.91 -18.16 13.99
C GLU A 50 10.09 -18.40 14.91
N ALA A 51 11.31 -18.52 14.38
CA ALA A 51 12.52 -18.71 15.19
C ALA A 51 12.85 -17.50 16.07
N ILE A 52 12.59 -16.27 15.58
CA ILE A 52 12.74 -15.05 16.38
C ILE A 52 11.70 -15.02 17.50
N MET A 53 10.44 -15.34 17.21
CA MET A 53 9.37 -15.40 18.22
C MET A 53 9.66 -16.42 19.31
N GLU A 54 10.13 -17.62 18.96
CA GLU A 54 10.57 -18.63 19.94
C GLU A 54 11.70 -18.09 20.82
N ALA A 55 12.69 -17.40 20.24
CA ALA A 55 13.80 -16.83 21.01
C ALA A 55 13.33 -15.72 21.96
N LEU A 56 12.36 -14.90 21.58
CA LEU A 56 11.75 -13.89 22.44
C LEU A 56 11.01 -14.54 23.63
N GLU A 57 10.25 -15.62 23.39
CA GLU A 57 9.60 -16.40 24.44
C GLU A 57 10.61 -17.03 25.44
N GLU A 58 11.81 -17.37 24.95
CA GLU A 58 12.93 -17.87 25.78
C GLU A 58 13.67 -16.76 26.57
N GLY A 59 13.31 -15.47 26.33
CA GLY A 59 13.85 -14.34 27.06
C GLY A 59 15.06 -13.67 26.40
N HIS A 60 15.18 -13.77 25.08
CA HIS A 60 16.19 -13.04 24.30
C HIS A 60 15.73 -11.62 23.95
N ASP A 61 15.45 -10.81 24.97
CA ASP A 61 14.86 -9.46 24.88
C ASP A 61 15.62 -8.51 23.93
N ALA A 62 16.91 -8.79 23.63
CA ALA A 62 17.70 -8.00 22.68
C ALA A 62 17.14 -8.04 21.24
N LEU A 63 16.31 -9.03 20.91
CA LEU A 63 15.69 -9.20 19.59
C LEU A 63 14.35 -8.42 19.47
N GLU A 64 13.78 -7.92 20.56
CA GLU A 64 12.47 -7.24 20.60
C GLU A 64 12.47 -6.00 19.67
N GLU A 65 13.45 -5.11 19.84
CA GLU A 65 13.55 -3.89 19.00
C GLU A 65 13.70 -4.21 17.51
N LEU A 66 14.44 -5.29 17.17
CA LEU A 66 14.58 -5.74 15.79
C LEU A 66 13.25 -6.29 15.24
N HIS A 67 12.54 -7.09 16.03
CA HIS A 67 11.24 -7.63 15.65
C HIS A 67 10.23 -6.51 15.40
N ASP A 68 10.13 -5.55 16.32
CA ASP A 68 9.22 -4.40 16.21
C ASP A 68 9.50 -3.56 14.95
N GLU A 69 10.79 -3.35 14.60
CA GLU A 69 11.18 -2.61 13.38
C GLU A 69 10.79 -3.39 12.11
N ILE A 70 10.95 -4.72 12.12
CA ILE A 70 10.54 -5.58 11.00
C ILE A 70 9.03 -5.61 10.89
N GLU A 71 8.30 -5.75 11.99
CA GLU A 71 6.84 -5.74 12.04
C GLU A 71 6.27 -4.44 11.49
N ALA A 72 6.81 -3.29 11.91
CA ALA A 72 6.39 -2.00 11.37
C ALA A 72 6.62 -1.89 9.85
N ALA A 73 7.74 -2.41 9.35
CA ALA A 73 8.02 -2.43 7.91
C ALA A 73 7.09 -3.39 7.16
N PHE A 74 6.74 -4.54 7.75
CA PHE A 74 5.77 -5.48 7.20
C PHE A 74 4.39 -4.83 7.05
N TYR A 75 3.87 -4.20 8.09
CA TYR A 75 2.58 -3.52 8.04
C TYR A 75 2.56 -2.36 7.04
N ASN A 76 3.64 -1.58 6.92
CA ASN A 76 3.75 -0.56 5.88
C ASN A 76 3.65 -1.15 4.46
N MET A 77 4.22 -2.33 4.23
CA MET A 77 4.15 -3.03 2.94
C MET A 77 2.72 -3.50 2.64
N VAL A 78 2.03 -4.08 3.62
CA VAL A 78 0.66 -4.59 3.44
C VAL A 78 -0.37 -3.46 3.39
N GLU A 79 -0.16 -2.34 4.08
CA GLU A 79 -1.03 -1.16 4.01
C GLU A 79 -1.18 -0.64 2.58
N GLU A 80 -0.12 -0.64 1.78
CA GLU A 80 -0.19 -0.25 0.37
C GLU A 80 -1.12 -1.18 -0.44
N TYR A 81 -1.05 -2.48 -0.19
CA TYR A 81 -1.95 -3.47 -0.80
C TYR A 81 -3.40 -3.29 -0.35
N TRP A 82 -3.64 -3.14 0.95
CA TRP A 82 -4.97 -2.94 1.53
C TRP A 82 -5.65 -1.68 1.00
N LEU A 83 -4.91 -0.59 0.86
CA LEU A 83 -5.41 0.63 0.22
C LEU A 83 -5.84 0.37 -1.22
N PHE A 84 -5.05 -0.42 -1.97
CA PHE A 84 -5.38 -0.78 -3.34
C PHE A 84 -6.64 -1.65 -3.43
N GLU A 85 -6.80 -2.65 -2.56
CA GLU A 85 -7.99 -3.50 -2.49
C GLU A 85 -9.23 -2.72 -2.05
N ALA A 86 -9.16 -1.96 -0.97
CA ALA A 86 -10.24 -1.10 -0.50
C ALA A 86 -10.65 -0.09 -1.59
N TYR A 87 -9.68 0.42 -2.32
CA TYR A 87 -9.89 1.27 -3.45
C TYR A 87 -10.67 0.55 -4.56
N ASN A 88 -10.29 -0.67 -4.96
CA ASN A 88 -10.99 -1.43 -5.99
C ASN A 88 -12.40 -1.85 -5.58
N GLU A 89 -12.63 -2.18 -4.31
CA GLU A 89 -13.93 -2.60 -3.79
C GLU A 89 -14.90 -1.43 -3.56
N CYS A 90 -14.38 -0.30 -3.05
CA CYS A 90 -15.18 0.86 -2.64
C CYS A 90 -15.13 2.04 -3.62
N LEU A 91 -14.57 1.83 -4.79
CA LEU A 91 -14.00 2.83 -5.67
C LEU A 91 -14.94 3.97 -6.02
N THR A 92 -16.17 3.64 -6.42
CA THR A 92 -17.05 4.63 -7.01
C THR A 92 -17.74 5.49 -5.96
N GLU A 93 -18.23 4.88 -4.88
CA GLU A 93 -19.03 5.61 -3.88
C GLU A 93 -18.19 6.40 -2.88
N SER A 94 -17.11 5.81 -2.36
CA SER A 94 -16.28 6.45 -1.33
C SER A 94 -15.44 7.59 -1.91
N LEU A 95 -14.83 7.38 -3.09
CA LEU A 95 -14.08 8.44 -3.77
C LEU A 95 -14.97 9.55 -4.31
N SER A 96 -16.15 9.23 -4.85
CA SER A 96 -17.07 10.26 -5.32
C SER A 96 -17.54 11.15 -4.17
N ARG A 97 -17.82 10.56 -3.00
CA ARG A 97 -18.17 11.31 -1.80
C ARG A 97 -17.01 12.19 -1.31
N ALA A 98 -15.82 11.63 -1.23
CA ALA A 98 -14.63 12.38 -0.83
C ALA A 98 -14.31 13.52 -1.81
N LEU A 99 -14.48 13.30 -3.11
CA LEU A 99 -14.34 14.32 -4.14
C LEU A 99 -15.32 15.46 -3.94
N GLU A 100 -16.61 15.17 -3.67
CA GLU A 100 -17.61 16.20 -3.40
C GLU A 100 -17.22 17.04 -2.17
N ASP A 101 -16.82 16.39 -1.07
CA ASP A 101 -16.41 17.05 0.17
C ASP A 101 -15.17 17.94 -0.05
N ASP A 102 -14.18 17.47 -0.81
CA ASP A 102 -12.93 18.19 -1.07
C ASP A 102 -13.13 19.38 -2.05
N ILE A 103 -14.05 19.25 -3.00
CA ILE A 103 -14.46 20.39 -3.84
C ILE A 103 -15.21 21.44 -3.00
N GLU A 104 -16.14 21.03 -2.13
CA GLU A 104 -16.89 21.93 -1.27
C GLU A 104 -15.99 22.66 -0.27
N SER A 105 -14.99 21.98 0.28
CA SER A 105 -13.99 22.57 1.21
C SER A 105 -12.95 23.44 0.49
N GLY A 106 -12.76 23.25 -0.81
CA GLY A 106 -11.73 23.90 -1.61
C GLY A 106 -10.35 23.25 -1.48
N GLU A 107 -10.25 22.05 -0.93
CA GLU A 107 -9.01 21.26 -0.89
C GLU A 107 -8.63 20.70 -2.26
N TYR A 108 -9.63 20.42 -3.09
CA TYR A 108 -9.43 20.00 -4.48
C TYR A 108 -10.19 20.93 -5.44
N THR A 109 -9.57 21.30 -6.54
CA THR A 109 -10.16 22.15 -7.56
C THR A 109 -10.00 21.47 -8.93
N PRO A 110 -11.06 20.83 -9.47
CA PRO A 110 -11.00 20.23 -10.80
C PRO A 110 -10.94 21.31 -11.90
N ILE A 111 -10.52 20.91 -13.10
CA ILE A 111 -10.68 21.75 -14.29
C ILE A 111 -12.16 21.97 -14.56
N SER A 112 -12.52 23.06 -15.21
CA SER A 112 -13.91 23.32 -15.59
C SER A 112 -14.38 22.40 -16.73
N PHE A 113 -15.68 22.20 -16.84
CA PHE A 113 -16.25 21.44 -17.94
C PHE A 113 -15.88 22.00 -19.32
N ASP A 114 -15.84 23.32 -19.46
CA ASP A 114 -15.47 23.99 -20.72
C ASP A 114 -14.00 23.69 -21.08
N GLU A 115 -13.07 23.74 -20.10
CA GLU A 115 -11.66 23.36 -20.31
C GLU A 115 -11.52 21.89 -20.68
N PHE A 116 -12.26 20.99 -20.01
CA PHE A 116 -12.28 19.57 -20.36
C PHE A 116 -12.73 19.32 -21.81
N VAL A 117 -13.80 19.99 -22.26
CA VAL A 117 -14.31 19.87 -23.64
C VAL A 117 -13.27 20.36 -24.64
N ASP A 118 -12.59 21.48 -24.37
CA ASP A 118 -11.55 22.03 -25.22
C ASP A 118 -10.35 21.04 -25.33
N GLU A 119 -9.91 20.42 -24.22
CA GLU A 119 -8.84 19.43 -24.20
C GLU A 119 -9.23 18.14 -24.93
N LEU A 120 -10.48 17.70 -24.76
CA LEU A 120 -11.02 16.53 -25.45
C LEU A 120 -11.08 16.75 -26.98
N GLU A 121 -11.52 17.92 -27.44
CA GLU A 121 -11.60 18.27 -28.86
C GLU A 121 -10.22 18.47 -29.49
N SER A 122 -9.26 18.97 -28.72
CA SER A 122 -7.87 19.15 -29.18
C SER A 122 -7.12 17.82 -29.31
N GLY A 123 -7.62 16.73 -28.66
CA GLY A 123 -6.97 15.43 -28.60
C GLY A 123 -5.79 15.39 -27.64
N GLU A 124 -5.73 16.33 -26.69
CA GLU A 124 -4.74 16.34 -25.63
C GLU A 124 -5.06 15.28 -24.55
N LEU A 125 -6.35 14.96 -24.35
CA LEU A 125 -6.79 13.86 -23.50
C LEU A 125 -6.75 12.53 -24.25
N GLY A 126 -6.04 11.55 -23.67
CA GLY A 126 -5.93 10.21 -24.21
C GLY A 126 -6.84 9.20 -23.51
N CYS A 127 -6.93 7.97 -24.04
CA CYS A 127 -7.70 6.89 -23.43
C CYS A 127 -7.16 6.45 -22.04
N ASP A 128 -5.91 6.76 -21.74
CA ASP A 128 -5.30 6.46 -20.43
C ASP A 128 -5.79 7.40 -19.31
N ASP A 129 -6.40 8.54 -19.68
CA ASP A 129 -6.95 9.52 -18.73
C ASP A 129 -8.32 9.07 -18.16
N PHE A 130 -8.85 7.93 -18.62
CA PHE A 130 -10.15 7.38 -18.23
C PHE A 130 -10.02 5.98 -17.60
N ARG A 131 -9.15 5.82 -16.61
CA ARG A 131 -8.80 4.51 -16.02
C ARG A 131 -9.91 3.85 -15.21
N LEU A 132 -10.82 4.64 -14.61
CA LEU A 132 -11.89 4.15 -13.73
C LEU A 132 -13.12 3.62 -14.48
N GLY A 133 -13.14 3.67 -15.80
CA GLY A 133 -14.24 3.18 -16.61
C GLY A 133 -13.78 2.82 -18.02
N ARG A 134 -14.65 2.14 -18.76
CA ARG A 134 -14.42 1.95 -20.17
C ARG A 134 -14.86 3.19 -20.92
N PHE A 135 -13.94 3.85 -21.60
CA PHE A 135 -14.23 5.04 -22.41
C PHE A 135 -15.42 4.85 -23.37
N ASP A 136 -15.53 3.65 -23.93
CA ASP A 136 -16.61 3.29 -24.87
C ASP A 136 -18.00 3.24 -24.22
N ASP A 137 -18.08 3.17 -22.89
CA ASP A 137 -19.35 3.11 -22.14
C ASP A 137 -19.95 4.51 -21.92
N PHE A 138 -19.18 5.59 -22.13
CA PHE A 138 -19.62 6.97 -21.93
C PHE A 138 -19.96 7.67 -23.26
N TRP A 139 -21.23 7.83 -23.51
CA TRP A 139 -21.73 8.53 -24.71
C TRP A 139 -21.91 10.03 -24.50
N ASP A 140 -22.22 10.43 -23.25
CA ASP A 140 -22.46 11.81 -22.88
C ASP A 140 -21.17 12.51 -22.46
N PRO A 141 -20.90 13.75 -22.93
CA PRO A 141 -19.74 14.53 -22.46
C PRO A 141 -19.74 14.80 -20.95
N GLU A 142 -20.91 14.92 -20.31
CA GLU A 142 -21.02 15.12 -18.86
C GLU A 142 -20.55 13.86 -18.12
N ASP A 143 -20.98 12.66 -18.55
CA ASP A 143 -20.51 11.38 -17.96
C ASP A 143 -18.99 11.21 -18.12
N LYS A 144 -18.43 11.63 -19.26
CA LYS A 144 -16.99 11.61 -19.50
C LYS A 144 -16.25 12.56 -18.58
N TYR A 145 -16.78 13.74 -18.37
CA TYR A 145 -16.21 14.72 -17.45
C TYR A 145 -16.17 14.21 -16.02
N ASP A 146 -17.29 13.69 -15.53
CA ASP A 146 -17.37 13.15 -14.18
C ASP A 146 -16.35 12.02 -13.96
N ASN A 147 -16.23 11.12 -14.93
CA ASN A 147 -15.22 10.04 -14.87
C ASN A 147 -13.79 10.59 -14.92
N TYR A 148 -13.51 11.56 -15.77
CA TYR A 148 -12.20 12.21 -15.85
C TYR A 148 -11.81 12.89 -14.54
N ILE A 149 -12.73 13.68 -13.95
CA ILE A 149 -12.48 14.35 -12.67
C ILE A 149 -12.22 13.34 -11.55
N LEU A 150 -12.96 12.24 -11.51
CA LEU A 150 -12.74 11.18 -10.53
C LEU A 150 -11.37 10.52 -10.70
N ASN A 151 -10.90 10.31 -11.93
CA ASN A 151 -9.55 9.80 -12.20
C ASN A 151 -8.45 10.78 -11.76
N CYS A 152 -8.63 12.06 -12.07
CA CYS A 152 -7.69 13.10 -11.64
C CYS A 152 -7.64 13.20 -10.11
N TYR A 153 -8.79 13.15 -9.47
CA TYR A 153 -8.89 13.15 -8.01
C TYR A 153 -8.21 11.93 -7.40
N TYR A 154 -8.43 10.74 -7.96
CA TYR A 154 -7.73 9.53 -7.53
C TYR A 154 -6.22 9.69 -7.61
N SER A 155 -5.71 10.16 -8.74
CA SER A 155 -4.27 10.37 -8.92
C SER A 155 -3.73 11.36 -7.89
N TRP A 156 -4.48 12.43 -7.61
CA TRP A 156 -4.12 13.42 -6.59
C TRP A 156 -4.11 12.81 -5.17
N VAL A 157 -5.11 12.00 -4.80
CA VAL A 157 -5.16 11.30 -3.51
C VAL A 157 -3.95 10.38 -3.35
N CYS A 158 -3.58 9.64 -4.40
CA CYS A 158 -2.45 8.70 -4.37
C CYS A 158 -1.06 9.38 -4.26
N GLU A 159 -0.97 10.71 -4.43
CA GLU A 159 0.25 11.46 -4.15
C GLU A 159 0.46 11.74 -2.64
N HIS A 160 -0.53 11.45 -1.82
CA HIS A 160 -0.48 11.65 -0.37
C HIS A 160 -0.01 10.40 0.36
N ASP A 161 0.25 10.53 1.67
CA ASP A 161 0.62 9.41 2.51
C ASP A 161 -0.58 8.45 2.78
N HIS A 162 -0.26 7.24 3.25
CA HIS A 162 -1.26 6.19 3.46
C HIS A 162 -2.35 6.60 4.48
N ALA A 163 -2.01 7.38 5.50
CA ALA A 163 -2.98 7.82 6.50
C ALA A 163 -4.02 8.76 5.88
N PHE A 164 -3.58 9.69 5.04
CA PHE A 164 -4.47 10.59 4.29
C PHE A 164 -5.39 9.80 3.36
N ILE A 165 -4.83 8.85 2.59
CA ILE A 165 -5.61 8.03 1.66
C ILE A 165 -6.66 7.21 2.42
N ALA A 166 -6.24 6.53 3.50
CA ALA A 166 -7.14 5.73 4.33
C ALA A 166 -8.30 6.54 4.90
N GLU A 167 -8.03 7.75 5.39
CA GLU A 167 -9.07 8.67 5.88
C GLU A 167 -10.08 9.00 4.76
N ARG A 168 -9.60 9.32 3.55
CA ARG A 168 -10.45 9.71 2.40
C ARG A 168 -11.31 8.56 1.88
N VAL A 169 -10.79 7.34 1.84
CA VAL A 169 -11.55 6.15 1.39
C VAL A 169 -12.34 5.49 2.53
N GLY A 170 -12.15 5.93 3.77
CA GLY A 170 -12.82 5.37 4.95
C GLY A 170 -12.28 4.00 5.36
N LEU A 171 -11.00 3.72 5.09
CA LEU A 171 -10.34 2.49 5.48
C LEU A 171 -9.78 2.61 6.91
N ASP A 172 -10.04 1.61 7.74
CA ASP A 172 -9.43 1.46 9.05
C ASP A 172 -8.11 0.67 8.92
N LEU A 173 -6.98 1.40 8.96
CA LEU A 173 -5.66 0.78 8.86
C LEU A 173 -5.34 -0.15 10.03
N ASP A 174 -5.89 0.13 11.23
CA ASP A 174 -5.67 -0.74 12.38
C ASP A 174 -6.42 -2.07 12.22
N ALA A 175 -7.60 -2.06 11.58
CA ALA A 175 -8.32 -3.29 11.25
C ALA A 175 -7.62 -4.13 10.16
N CYS A 176 -6.75 -3.52 9.35
CA CYS A 176 -5.96 -4.21 8.33
C CYS A 176 -4.72 -4.94 8.89
N ARG A 177 -4.41 -4.74 10.19
CA ARG A 177 -3.23 -5.32 10.86
C ARG A 177 -3.45 -6.72 11.44
N ASP A 178 -4.51 -7.41 11.02
CA ASP A 178 -4.79 -8.78 11.46
C ASP A 178 -3.97 -9.86 10.70
N ASP A 179 -3.13 -9.46 9.73
CA ASP A 179 -2.29 -10.40 9.00
C ASP A 179 -1.11 -10.89 9.86
N GLU A 180 -0.84 -12.19 9.79
CA GLU A 180 0.32 -12.80 10.41
C GLU A 180 1.60 -12.24 9.78
N VAL A 181 2.46 -11.62 10.61
CA VAL A 181 3.75 -11.10 10.17
C VAL A 181 4.64 -12.27 9.75
N ASP A 182 5.12 -12.25 8.51
CA ASP A 182 6.05 -13.25 8.00
C ASP A 182 7.29 -12.60 7.38
N TYR A 183 8.46 -13.08 7.80
CA TYR A 183 9.74 -12.59 7.31
C TYR A 183 10.87 -13.59 7.44
N MET A 184 11.95 -13.35 6.68
CA MET A 184 13.19 -14.10 6.75
C MET A 184 14.39 -13.15 6.89
N ILE A 185 15.21 -13.33 7.92
CA ILE A 185 16.46 -12.60 8.12
C ILE A 185 17.60 -13.36 7.47
N TYR A 186 18.41 -12.68 6.67
CA TYR A 186 19.60 -13.23 6.02
C TYR A 186 20.86 -12.63 6.64
N LEU A 187 21.74 -13.49 7.14
CA LEU A 187 23.05 -13.11 7.64
C LEU A 187 24.09 -13.27 6.52
N ASP A 188 24.79 -12.19 6.21
CA ASP A 188 25.97 -12.26 5.33
C ASP A 188 27.08 -13.05 6.02
N ASN A 189 27.54 -14.14 5.39
CA ASN A 189 28.66 -14.98 5.84
C ASN A 189 30.01 -14.33 5.57
#